data_7f31144a5b9163c6c4d86e22906b96a4
#
_entry.id   7f31144a5b9163c6c4d86e22906b96a4
#
_cell.length_a   1.000
_cell.length_b   1.000
_cell.length_c   1.000
_cell.angle_alpha   90.00
_cell.angle_beta   90.00
_cell.angle_gamma   90.00
#
_symmetry.space_group_name_H-M   'P 1'
#
loop_
_entity.id
_entity.type
_entity.pdbx_description
1 polymer ?
#
loop_
_entity_poly.entity_id
_entity_poly.type
_entity_poly.pdbx_seq_one_letter_code
_entity_poly.pdbx_strand_id
1 'polypeptide(L)'
;MNDVNKKPYGVLIVHGFTSSLDCVNGVQPPIEALGLPTRMPVLRGHGAASPEALRGVTWPEWVADAEAALEDLLTEAERAIVFGHSMGGLVTLTLAADHPNEIDSIVVAAAAVQLASVLAPGRPLHFLAPLVTRLLDKVDMPPVYADPDLAQYDTNYAWAPTDAIASLFEFARVTRRRLPEVRVPTLIVQSHNDGTVAPESADIIYNGISTPADQKRIAWFEKTEHEMYRDCEREAAIGTVVDYVRERTGLT
;
A
#
# COMPACT_ATOMS: atom_id res chain seq x y z
N MET A 1 14.17 26.40 21.99
CA MET A 1 13.53 25.35 21.16
C MET A 1 13.30 24.21 22.11
N ASN A 2 12.04 23.88 22.43
CA ASN A 2 11.75 22.76 23.31
C ASN A 2 12.16 21.48 22.57
N ASP A 3 13.14 20.75 23.09
CA ASP A 3 13.39 19.37 22.72
C ASP A 3 12.12 18.57 23.07
N VAL A 4 11.22 18.44 22.12
CA VAL A 4 10.11 17.49 22.23
C VAL A 4 10.79 16.13 22.22
N ASN A 5 10.67 15.38 23.33
CA ASN A 5 11.25 14.05 23.48
C ASN A 5 10.55 13.13 22.49
N LYS A 6 11.09 13.04 21.27
CA LYS A 6 10.53 12.22 20.18
C LYS A 6 10.51 10.77 20.59
N LYS A 7 9.49 10.05 20.15
CA LYS A 7 9.48 8.58 20.25
C LYS A 7 10.55 8.00 19.31
N PRO A 8 11.20 6.87 19.63
CA PRO A 8 12.16 6.24 18.72
C PRO A 8 11.56 5.89 17.36
N TYR A 9 10.28 5.48 17.37
CA TYR A 9 9.55 5.06 16.17
C TYR A 9 8.15 5.65 16.12
N GLY A 10 7.67 5.86 14.88
CA GLY A 10 6.27 6.11 14.55
C GLY A 10 5.86 5.25 13.35
N VAL A 11 4.57 5.14 13.07
CA VAL A 11 4.06 4.31 11.97
C VAL A 11 3.21 5.13 11.01
N LEU A 12 3.59 5.14 9.74
CA LEU A 12 2.80 5.68 8.64
C LEU A 12 2.03 4.55 7.97
N ILE A 13 0.71 4.71 7.82
CA ILE A 13 -0.20 3.72 7.25
C ILE A 13 -0.81 4.29 5.96
N VAL A 14 -0.64 3.61 4.82
CA VAL A 14 -1.03 4.11 3.50
C VAL A 14 -2.02 3.16 2.83
N HIS A 15 -3.22 3.70 2.51
CA HIS A 15 -4.33 2.95 1.90
C HIS A 15 -4.15 2.69 0.39
N GLY A 16 -5.02 1.84 -0.18
CA GLY A 16 -5.04 1.46 -1.59
C GLY A 16 -5.77 2.42 -2.52
N PHE A 17 -5.73 2.12 -3.83
CA PHE A 17 -6.46 2.83 -4.89
C PHE A 17 -7.96 2.56 -4.75
N THR A 18 -8.78 3.57 -5.02
CA THR A 18 -10.25 3.60 -4.83
C THR A 18 -10.72 3.43 -3.39
N SER A 19 -9.80 3.11 -2.45
CA SER A 19 -10.12 2.83 -1.06
C SER A 19 -10.34 4.11 -0.24
N SER A 20 -11.01 3.92 0.88
CA SER A 20 -10.95 4.85 2.02
C SER A 20 -9.94 4.31 3.05
N LEU A 21 -9.82 5.01 4.19
CA LEU A 21 -9.01 4.53 5.31
C LEU A 21 -9.47 3.17 5.85
N ASP A 22 -10.73 2.78 5.61
CA ASP A 22 -11.33 1.54 6.11
C ASP A 22 -10.58 0.28 5.65
N CYS A 23 -9.93 0.31 4.49
CA CYS A 23 -9.17 -0.85 4.01
C CYS A 23 -7.93 -1.17 4.85
N VAL A 24 -7.46 -0.23 5.67
CA VAL A 24 -6.24 -0.36 6.50
C VAL A 24 -6.44 0.07 7.96
N ASN A 25 -7.59 0.65 8.32
CA ASN A 25 -7.83 1.21 9.66
C ASN A 25 -7.73 0.18 10.79
N GLY A 26 -8.00 -1.10 10.51
CA GLY A 26 -7.86 -2.18 11.48
C GLY A 26 -6.44 -2.38 12.00
N VAL A 27 -5.43 -1.89 11.27
CA VAL A 27 -4.01 -1.98 11.66
C VAL A 27 -3.64 -0.90 12.69
N GLN A 28 -4.29 0.27 12.67
CA GLN A 28 -3.94 1.42 13.50
C GLN A 28 -4.12 1.19 15.01
N PRO A 29 -5.31 0.74 15.52
CA PRO A 29 -5.53 0.65 16.98
C PRO A 29 -4.53 -0.26 17.71
N PRO A 30 -4.18 -1.48 17.21
CA PRO A 30 -3.19 -2.30 17.89
C PRO A 30 -1.78 -1.71 17.87
N ILE A 31 -1.42 -0.90 16.87
CA ILE A 31 -0.13 -0.19 16.82
C ILE A 31 -0.13 0.96 17.85
N GLU A 32 -1.20 1.74 17.93
CA GLU A 32 -1.34 2.79 18.93
C GLU A 32 -1.35 2.25 20.38
N ALA A 33 -1.88 1.04 20.58
CA ALA A 33 -1.81 0.35 21.86
C ALA A 33 -0.37 0.02 22.30
N LEU A 34 0.60 -0.03 21.36
CA LEU A 34 2.03 -0.13 21.67
C LEU A 34 2.64 1.24 22.09
N GLY A 35 1.87 2.31 22.09
CA GLY A 35 2.34 3.66 22.43
C GLY A 35 3.11 4.36 21.31
N LEU A 36 2.96 3.90 20.06
CA LEU A 36 3.56 4.49 18.88
C LEU A 36 2.64 5.55 18.26
N PRO A 37 3.15 6.74 17.89
CA PRO A 37 2.41 7.69 17.10
C PRO A 37 2.15 7.11 15.70
N THR A 38 0.96 7.37 15.17
CA THR A 38 0.56 6.93 13.83
C THR A 38 0.12 8.10 12.96
N ARG A 39 0.29 7.95 11.64
CA ARG A 39 -0.35 8.80 10.62
C ARG A 39 -0.99 7.92 9.56
N MET A 40 -2.17 8.32 9.14
CA MET A 40 -2.94 7.62 8.11
C MET A 40 -3.58 8.67 7.18
N PRO A 41 -2.82 9.18 6.19
CA PRO A 41 -3.31 10.22 5.29
C PRO A 41 -4.40 9.67 4.36
N VAL A 42 -5.40 10.51 4.06
CA VAL A 42 -6.30 10.29 2.92
C VAL A 42 -5.61 10.88 1.69
N LEU A 43 -5.18 10.02 0.77
CA LEU A 43 -4.49 10.43 -0.45
C LEU A 43 -5.45 11.16 -1.39
N ARG A 44 -4.93 12.13 -2.13
CA ARG A 44 -5.71 13.00 -3.03
C ARG A 44 -6.64 12.21 -3.95
N GLY A 45 -7.89 12.68 -4.05
CA GLY A 45 -8.94 12.04 -4.82
C GLY A 45 -9.69 10.91 -4.11
N HIS A 46 -9.20 10.45 -2.93
CA HIS A 46 -9.84 9.41 -2.13
C HIS A 46 -10.69 10.01 -0.99
N GLY A 47 -11.54 9.19 -0.36
CA GLY A 47 -12.37 9.60 0.77
C GLY A 47 -13.47 10.62 0.46
N ALA A 48 -13.68 10.96 -0.80
CA ALA A 48 -14.74 11.86 -1.25
C ALA A 48 -16.07 11.11 -1.47
N ALA A 49 -17.16 11.85 -1.59
CA ALA A 49 -18.50 11.28 -1.85
C ALA A 49 -18.65 10.65 -3.26
N SER A 50 -17.72 10.94 -4.17
CA SER A 50 -17.76 10.45 -5.55
C SER A 50 -16.39 10.08 -6.06
N PRO A 51 -16.25 8.95 -6.81
CA PRO A 51 -15.03 8.56 -7.51
C PRO A 51 -14.52 9.60 -8.51
N GLU A 52 -15.36 10.54 -8.94
CA GLU A 52 -14.99 11.64 -9.83
C GLU A 52 -13.87 12.51 -9.25
N ALA A 53 -13.70 12.51 -7.92
CA ALA A 53 -12.60 13.20 -7.25
C ALA A 53 -11.20 12.67 -7.63
N LEU A 54 -11.12 11.45 -8.18
CA LEU A 54 -9.86 10.87 -8.71
C LEU A 54 -9.51 11.43 -10.08
N ARG A 55 -10.45 12.06 -10.81
CA ARG A 55 -10.20 12.54 -12.16
C ARG A 55 -9.10 13.61 -12.18
N GLY A 56 -8.13 13.43 -13.06
CA GLY A 56 -6.97 14.31 -13.18
C GLY A 56 -5.93 14.18 -12.08
N VAL A 57 -6.19 13.37 -11.03
CA VAL A 57 -5.20 13.10 -9.98
C VAL A 57 -4.17 12.09 -10.51
N THR A 58 -2.91 12.38 -10.25
CA THR A 58 -1.78 11.60 -10.75
C THR A 58 -0.96 11.01 -9.60
N TRP A 59 -0.22 9.95 -9.87
CA TRP A 59 0.54 9.22 -8.86
C TRP A 59 1.56 10.08 -8.05
N PRO A 60 2.22 11.12 -8.62
CA PRO A 60 3.09 11.98 -7.82
C PRO A 60 2.37 12.72 -6.70
N GLU A 61 1.07 13.01 -6.89
CA GLU A 61 0.27 13.68 -5.87
C GLU A 61 -0.05 12.73 -4.70
N TRP A 62 -0.24 11.43 -4.96
CA TRP A 62 -0.40 10.43 -3.89
C TRP A 62 0.88 10.25 -3.08
N VAL A 63 2.04 10.25 -3.75
CA VAL A 63 3.33 10.20 -3.07
C VAL A 63 3.53 11.45 -2.23
N ALA A 64 3.26 12.65 -2.77
CA ALA A 64 3.43 13.91 -2.05
C ALA A 64 2.53 14.01 -0.80
N ASP A 65 1.28 13.52 -0.86
CA ASP A 65 0.39 13.48 0.30
C ASP A 65 0.93 12.56 1.41
N ALA A 66 1.49 11.40 1.03
CA ALA A 66 2.10 10.47 1.99
C ALA A 66 3.44 10.99 2.53
N GLU A 67 4.23 11.69 1.71
CA GLU A 67 5.48 12.33 2.12
C GLU A 67 5.21 13.44 3.15
N ALA A 68 4.21 14.28 2.93
CA ALA A 68 3.79 15.28 3.92
C ALA A 68 3.35 14.63 5.26
N ALA A 69 2.68 13.47 5.21
CA ALA A 69 2.31 12.74 6.42
C ALA A 69 3.53 12.08 7.10
N LEU A 70 4.54 11.65 6.35
CA LEU A 70 5.82 11.16 6.87
C LEU A 70 6.56 12.31 7.60
N GLU A 71 6.66 13.47 6.98
CA GLU A 71 7.29 14.64 7.59
C GLU A 71 6.60 15.04 8.90
N ASP A 72 5.25 15.04 8.93
CA ASP A 72 4.49 15.32 10.13
C ASP A 72 4.71 14.26 11.23
N LEU A 73 4.73 12.96 10.87
CA LEU A 73 5.06 11.88 11.80
C LEU A 73 6.45 12.06 12.43
N LEU A 74 7.42 12.47 11.62
CA LEU A 74 8.81 12.68 12.07
C LEU A 74 8.97 13.91 12.97
N THR A 75 7.93 14.73 13.17
CA THR A 75 7.94 15.73 14.24
C THR A 75 7.83 15.10 15.62
N GLU A 76 7.20 13.92 15.74
CA GLU A 76 6.95 13.17 16.97
C GLU A 76 7.80 11.90 17.11
N ALA A 77 8.37 11.39 16.01
CA ALA A 77 9.20 10.18 15.97
C ALA A 77 10.59 10.47 15.37
N GLU A 78 11.59 9.67 15.76
CA GLU A 78 12.93 9.76 15.20
C GLU A 78 13.03 9.05 13.85
N ARG A 79 12.33 7.90 13.73
CA ARG A 79 12.28 7.08 12.51
C ARG A 79 10.86 6.55 12.29
N ALA A 80 10.53 6.29 11.02
CA ALA A 80 9.24 5.76 10.64
C ALA A 80 9.32 4.28 10.24
N ILE A 81 8.29 3.52 10.62
CA ILE A 81 7.93 2.25 9.96
C ILE A 81 6.78 2.59 9.03
N VAL A 82 6.88 2.22 7.74
CA VAL A 82 5.84 2.54 6.77
C VAL A 82 5.13 1.26 6.34
N PHE A 83 3.81 1.24 6.52
CA PHE A 83 2.93 0.18 6.04
C PHE A 83 2.08 0.70 4.90
N GLY A 84 1.98 -0.06 3.80
CA GLY A 84 1.11 0.28 2.69
C GLY A 84 0.45 -0.93 2.04
N HIS A 85 -0.85 -0.77 1.73
CA HIS A 85 -1.65 -1.77 1.05
C HIS A 85 -1.89 -1.40 -0.41
N SER A 86 -1.74 -2.34 -1.33
CA SER A 86 -2.05 -2.19 -2.76
C SER A 86 -1.27 -1.01 -3.41
N MET A 87 -1.93 0.02 -3.89
CA MET A 87 -1.30 1.28 -4.34
C MET A 87 -0.47 1.91 -3.21
N GLY A 88 -0.95 1.85 -1.96
CA GLY A 88 -0.17 2.29 -0.78
C GLY A 88 1.15 1.54 -0.64
N GLY A 89 1.24 0.29 -1.11
CA GLY A 89 2.48 -0.47 -1.20
C GLY A 89 3.47 0.13 -2.21
N LEU A 90 2.99 0.68 -3.34
CA LEU A 90 3.83 1.42 -4.30
C LEU A 90 4.36 2.72 -3.68
N VAL A 91 3.49 3.45 -2.96
CA VAL A 91 3.88 4.66 -2.20
C VAL A 91 4.95 4.30 -1.18
N THR A 92 4.75 3.25 -0.39
CA THR A 92 5.70 2.78 0.63
C THR A 92 7.07 2.44 0.03
N LEU A 93 7.11 1.70 -1.08
CA LEU A 93 8.36 1.39 -1.79
C LEU A 93 9.06 2.66 -2.31
N THR A 94 8.29 3.63 -2.79
CA THR A 94 8.82 4.90 -3.29
C THR A 94 9.40 5.73 -2.15
N LEU A 95 8.68 5.90 -1.05
CA LEU A 95 9.18 6.60 0.15
C LEU A 95 10.45 5.93 0.71
N ALA A 96 10.50 4.60 0.74
CA ALA A 96 11.68 3.87 1.23
C ALA A 96 12.92 4.07 0.34
N ALA A 97 12.73 4.28 -0.96
CA ALA A 97 13.81 4.62 -1.89
C ALA A 97 14.27 6.07 -1.72
N ASP A 98 13.35 7.01 -1.46
CA ASP A 98 13.62 8.44 -1.37
C ASP A 98 14.11 8.87 0.03
N HIS A 99 13.68 8.19 1.10
CA HIS A 99 13.95 8.53 2.52
C HIS A 99 14.60 7.39 3.31
N PRO A 100 15.73 6.78 2.84
CA PRO A 100 16.32 5.60 3.48
C PRO A 100 16.91 5.86 4.87
N ASN A 101 17.11 7.11 5.26
CA ASN A 101 17.63 7.48 6.58
C ASN A 101 16.52 7.70 7.61
N GLU A 102 15.36 8.16 7.17
CA GLU A 102 14.18 8.48 7.98
C GLU A 102 13.31 7.23 8.21
N ILE A 103 13.31 6.30 7.23
CA ILE A 103 12.52 5.07 7.30
C ILE A 103 13.37 3.94 7.87
N ASP A 104 12.92 3.35 8.99
CA ASP A 104 13.55 2.19 9.61
C ASP A 104 13.29 0.92 8.82
N SER A 105 12.03 0.67 8.49
CA SER A 105 11.58 -0.55 7.82
C SER A 105 10.22 -0.35 7.17
N ILE A 106 9.85 -1.27 6.28
CA ILE A 106 8.58 -1.21 5.57
C ILE A 106 7.81 -2.53 5.62
N VAL A 107 6.47 -2.40 5.56
CA VAL A 107 5.56 -3.50 5.27
C VAL A 107 4.81 -3.16 3.99
N VAL A 108 4.92 -3.99 2.98
CA VAL A 108 4.20 -3.84 1.70
C VAL A 108 3.24 -5.00 1.50
N ALA A 109 1.95 -4.71 1.57
CA ALA A 109 0.89 -5.70 1.52
C ALA A 109 0.15 -5.63 0.18
N ALA A 110 0.06 -6.75 -0.53
CA ALA A 110 -0.54 -6.85 -1.85
C ALA A 110 -0.13 -5.68 -2.77
N ALA A 111 1.17 -5.29 -2.72
CA ALA A 111 1.65 -4.09 -3.40
C ALA A 111 1.52 -4.22 -4.92
N ALA A 112 0.91 -3.22 -5.56
CA ALA A 112 0.44 -3.26 -6.95
C ALA A 112 1.57 -3.17 -8.01
N VAL A 113 2.74 -3.81 -7.74
CA VAL A 113 3.89 -3.83 -8.67
C VAL A 113 3.57 -4.66 -9.92
N GLN A 114 2.74 -5.70 -9.78
CA GLN A 114 2.20 -6.48 -10.87
C GLN A 114 0.70 -6.73 -10.67
N LEU A 115 -0.12 -5.98 -11.39
CA LEU A 115 -1.56 -6.17 -11.38
C LEU A 115 -1.98 -7.41 -12.20
N ALA A 116 -3.11 -8.04 -11.82
CA ALA A 116 -3.65 -9.20 -12.52
C ALA A 116 -4.30 -8.84 -13.86
N SER A 117 -4.79 -7.59 -14.03
CA SER A 117 -5.42 -7.12 -15.27
C SER A 117 -4.53 -7.36 -16.49
N VAL A 118 -5.10 -7.92 -17.55
CA VAL A 118 -4.41 -8.17 -18.84
C VAL A 118 -3.91 -6.90 -19.52
N LEU A 119 -4.44 -5.73 -19.15
CA LEU A 119 -4.04 -4.40 -19.63
C LEU A 119 -2.94 -3.76 -18.78
N ALA A 120 -2.57 -4.36 -17.64
CA ALA A 120 -1.55 -3.82 -16.76
C ALA A 120 -0.13 -3.90 -17.37
N PRO A 121 0.81 -3.07 -16.91
CA PRO A 121 2.22 -3.15 -17.33
C PRO A 121 2.79 -4.56 -17.15
N GLY A 122 3.50 -5.04 -18.18
CA GLY A 122 4.06 -6.40 -18.19
C GLY A 122 3.08 -7.51 -18.58
N ARG A 123 1.81 -7.20 -18.85
CA ARG A 123 0.79 -8.14 -19.32
C ARG A 123 0.64 -8.11 -20.85
N PRO A 124 0.14 -9.20 -21.47
CA PRO A 124 0.13 -9.35 -22.93
C PRO A 124 -0.62 -8.27 -23.71
N LEU A 125 -1.69 -7.71 -23.12
CA LEU A 125 -2.54 -6.70 -23.79
C LEU A 125 -2.26 -5.27 -23.34
N HIS A 126 -1.18 -5.02 -22.57
CA HIS A 126 -0.83 -3.68 -22.09
C HIS A 126 -0.75 -2.63 -23.21
N PHE A 127 -0.31 -3.03 -24.42
CA PHE A 127 -0.21 -2.12 -25.55
C PHE A 127 -1.57 -1.54 -25.99
N LEU A 128 -2.69 -2.16 -25.58
CA LEU A 128 -4.05 -1.65 -25.81
C LEU A 128 -4.51 -0.67 -24.72
N ALA A 129 -3.85 -0.60 -23.58
CA ALA A 129 -4.26 0.25 -22.47
C ALA A 129 -4.48 1.73 -22.88
N PRO A 130 -3.60 2.38 -23.69
CA PRO A 130 -3.81 3.76 -24.12
C PRO A 130 -5.06 3.93 -25.02
N LEU A 131 -5.42 2.91 -25.78
CA LEU A 131 -6.63 2.93 -26.60
C LEU A 131 -7.88 2.78 -25.73
N VAL A 132 -7.85 1.85 -24.77
CA VAL A 132 -8.96 1.61 -23.83
C VAL A 132 -9.22 2.86 -22.98
N THR A 133 -8.18 3.48 -22.43
CA THR A 133 -8.32 4.71 -21.63
C THR A 133 -8.81 5.91 -22.44
N ARG A 134 -8.61 5.92 -23.76
CA ARG A 134 -9.13 6.96 -24.64
C ARG A 134 -10.60 6.73 -25.02
N LEU A 135 -11.07 5.49 -25.05
CA LEU A 135 -12.45 5.12 -25.47
C LEU A 135 -13.41 5.01 -24.29
N LEU A 136 -12.90 4.64 -23.12
CA LEU A 136 -13.68 4.51 -21.90
C LEU A 136 -13.38 5.68 -20.96
N ASP A 137 -14.42 6.29 -20.41
CA ASP A 137 -14.29 7.36 -19.42
C ASP A 137 -14.03 6.84 -18.01
N LYS A 138 -14.58 5.66 -17.70
CA LYS A 138 -14.47 5.00 -16.40
C LYS A 138 -14.46 3.48 -16.52
N VAL A 139 -14.01 2.81 -15.48
CA VAL A 139 -14.02 1.35 -15.33
C VAL A 139 -14.67 1.00 -13.99
N ASP A 140 -15.57 0.02 -13.99
CA ASP A 140 -16.17 -0.51 -12.77
C ASP A 140 -15.15 -1.26 -11.94
N MET A 141 -15.22 -1.06 -10.63
CA MET A 141 -14.35 -1.65 -9.61
C MET A 141 -15.22 -2.43 -8.61
N PRO A 142 -15.63 -3.66 -8.96
CA PRO A 142 -16.46 -4.46 -8.05
C PRO A 142 -15.68 -4.81 -6.78
N PRO A 143 -16.38 -4.96 -5.63
CA PRO A 143 -15.74 -5.45 -4.39
C PRO A 143 -15.17 -6.86 -4.59
N VAL A 144 -13.98 -7.12 -4.04
CA VAL A 144 -13.25 -8.39 -4.19
C VAL A 144 -12.93 -8.94 -2.81
N TYR A 145 -13.72 -9.94 -2.37
CA TYR A 145 -13.61 -10.62 -1.09
C TYR A 145 -13.73 -12.12 -1.28
N ALA A 146 -12.95 -12.89 -0.54
CA ALA A 146 -13.07 -14.35 -0.51
C ALA A 146 -14.35 -14.79 0.22
N ASP A 147 -14.79 -14.02 1.22
CA ASP A 147 -16.10 -14.16 1.84
C ASP A 147 -17.09 -13.18 1.18
N PRO A 148 -18.03 -13.66 0.33
CA PRO A 148 -18.97 -12.79 -0.37
C PRO A 148 -19.89 -11.98 0.56
N ASP A 149 -20.12 -12.45 1.78
CA ASP A 149 -20.97 -11.74 2.75
C ASP A 149 -20.30 -10.46 3.27
N LEU A 150 -18.97 -10.35 3.15
CA LEU A 150 -18.23 -9.15 3.52
C LEU A 150 -18.30 -8.05 2.44
N ALA A 151 -18.56 -8.39 1.19
CA ALA A 151 -18.65 -7.43 0.09
C ALA A 151 -19.74 -6.35 0.30
N GLN A 152 -20.79 -6.65 1.08
CA GLN A 152 -21.84 -5.67 1.43
C GLN A 152 -21.35 -4.52 2.32
N TYR A 153 -20.20 -4.70 2.98
CA TYR A 153 -19.59 -3.68 3.84
C TYR A 153 -18.44 -2.94 3.14
N ASP A 154 -18.25 -3.17 1.84
CA ASP A 154 -17.22 -2.48 1.09
C ASP A 154 -17.52 -0.98 0.98
N THR A 155 -16.49 -0.17 1.24
CA THR A 155 -16.55 1.31 1.20
C THR A 155 -15.69 1.89 0.10
N ASN A 156 -15.07 1.04 -0.72
CA ASN A 156 -14.26 1.46 -1.86
C ASN A 156 -15.15 2.08 -2.94
N TYR A 157 -14.56 2.88 -3.80
CA TYR A 157 -15.29 3.40 -4.96
C TYR A 157 -15.68 2.27 -5.92
N ALA A 158 -16.94 2.25 -6.32
CA ALA A 158 -17.48 1.24 -7.23
C ALA A 158 -16.97 1.36 -8.68
N TRP A 159 -16.28 2.44 -9.01
CA TRP A 159 -15.65 2.68 -10.31
C TRP A 159 -14.51 3.68 -10.17
N ALA A 160 -13.65 3.75 -11.18
CA ALA A 160 -12.57 4.75 -11.23
C ALA A 160 -12.50 5.40 -12.63
N PRO A 161 -12.13 6.70 -12.72
CA PRO A 161 -11.80 7.33 -13.99
C PRO A 161 -10.60 6.64 -14.65
N THR A 162 -10.62 6.48 -15.97
CA THR A 162 -9.58 5.78 -16.71
C THR A 162 -8.22 6.47 -16.69
N ASP A 163 -8.19 7.80 -16.56
CA ASP A 163 -6.98 8.58 -16.40
C ASP A 163 -6.27 8.29 -15.06
N ALA A 164 -7.04 8.11 -13.97
CA ALA A 164 -6.49 7.70 -12.68
C ALA A 164 -5.94 6.25 -12.72
N ILE A 165 -6.63 5.33 -13.44
CA ILE A 165 -6.13 3.96 -13.67
C ILE A 165 -4.84 3.99 -14.50
N ALA A 166 -4.76 4.84 -15.54
CA ALA A 166 -3.55 5.00 -16.32
C ALA A 166 -2.39 5.52 -15.46
N SER A 167 -2.66 6.44 -14.54
CA SER A 167 -1.69 6.94 -13.57
C SER A 167 -1.22 5.82 -12.61
N LEU A 168 -2.12 4.96 -12.14
CA LEU A 168 -1.76 3.80 -11.32
C LEU A 168 -0.84 2.82 -12.10
N PHE A 169 -1.14 2.55 -13.37
CA PHE A 169 -0.31 1.70 -14.22
C PHE A 169 1.09 2.28 -14.44
N GLU A 170 1.16 3.59 -14.66
CA GLU A 170 2.45 4.28 -14.76
C GLU A 170 3.22 4.19 -13.44
N PHE A 171 2.54 4.36 -12.30
CA PHE A 171 3.14 4.25 -10.98
C PHE A 171 3.71 2.85 -10.74
N ALA A 172 2.95 1.79 -11.04
CA ALA A 172 3.44 0.41 -10.94
C ALA A 172 4.72 0.19 -11.78
N ARG A 173 4.73 0.74 -13.02
CA ARG A 173 5.89 0.65 -13.92
C ARG A 173 7.11 1.41 -13.38
N VAL A 174 6.92 2.61 -12.85
CA VAL A 174 8.00 3.45 -12.29
C VAL A 174 8.55 2.80 -11.03
N THR A 175 7.69 2.41 -10.08
CA THR A 175 8.11 1.77 -8.83
C THR A 175 8.87 0.47 -9.10
N ARG A 176 8.40 -0.37 -10.02
CA ARG A 176 9.10 -1.61 -10.40
C ARG A 176 10.54 -1.36 -10.86
N ARG A 177 10.82 -0.28 -11.58
CA ARG A 177 12.16 0.08 -12.03
C ARG A 177 13.05 0.57 -10.88
N ARG A 178 12.43 1.13 -9.84
CA ARG A 178 13.11 1.68 -8.68
C ARG A 178 13.30 0.69 -7.53
N LEU A 179 12.80 -0.55 -7.63
CA LEU A 179 12.98 -1.59 -6.59
C LEU A 179 14.44 -1.72 -6.12
N PRO A 180 15.49 -1.67 -6.99
CA PRO A 180 16.88 -1.76 -6.55
C PRO A 180 17.34 -0.61 -5.63
N GLU A 181 16.58 0.48 -5.54
CA GLU A 181 16.88 1.62 -4.65
C GLU A 181 16.42 1.35 -3.21
N VAL A 182 15.47 0.42 -3.00
CA VAL A 182 14.95 0.03 -1.68
C VAL A 182 15.97 -0.87 -0.96
N ARG A 183 16.39 -0.47 0.25
CA ARG A 183 17.44 -1.14 1.02
C ARG A 183 17.08 -1.38 2.49
N VAL A 184 15.96 -0.84 2.95
CA VAL A 184 15.50 -0.97 4.33
C VAL A 184 14.91 -2.35 4.61
N PRO A 185 14.91 -2.84 5.85
CA PRO A 185 14.25 -4.09 6.24
C PRO A 185 12.80 -4.12 5.75
N THR A 186 12.38 -5.24 5.16
CA THR A 186 11.11 -5.32 4.44
C THR A 186 10.33 -6.58 4.77
N LEU A 187 9.09 -6.42 5.21
CA LEU A 187 8.08 -7.46 5.22
C LEU A 187 7.17 -7.29 3.98
N ILE A 188 7.05 -8.34 3.19
CA ILE A 188 6.10 -8.43 2.08
C ILE A 188 4.95 -9.32 2.55
N VAL A 189 3.71 -8.85 2.40
CA VAL A 189 2.50 -9.62 2.73
C VAL A 189 1.71 -9.82 1.45
N GLN A 190 1.37 -11.07 1.11
CA GLN A 190 0.66 -11.37 -0.13
C GLN A 190 -0.26 -12.57 0.07
N SER A 191 -1.36 -12.62 -0.70
CA SER A 191 -2.24 -13.78 -0.78
C SER A 191 -2.09 -14.51 -2.11
N HIS A 192 -2.08 -15.85 -2.07
CA HIS A 192 -2.14 -16.67 -3.27
C HIS A 192 -3.49 -16.55 -3.99
N ASN A 193 -4.54 -16.14 -3.28
CA ASN A 193 -5.90 -15.97 -3.80
C ASN A 193 -6.21 -14.53 -4.29
N ASP A 194 -5.23 -13.61 -4.28
CA ASP A 194 -5.44 -12.22 -4.70
C ASP A 194 -5.66 -12.13 -6.23
N GLY A 195 -6.89 -11.79 -6.64
CA GLY A 195 -7.29 -11.63 -8.03
C GLY A 195 -7.06 -10.22 -8.60
N THR A 196 -6.68 -9.25 -7.77
CA THR A 196 -6.43 -7.84 -8.16
C THR A 196 -4.95 -7.57 -8.38
N VAL A 197 -4.11 -7.94 -7.42
CA VAL A 197 -2.65 -7.89 -7.51
C VAL A 197 -2.14 -9.31 -7.62
N ALA A 198 -1.51 -9.62 -8.73
CA ALA A 198 -1.03 -10.96 -9.00
C ALA A 198 -0.02 -11.43 -7.94
N PRO A 199 -0.14 -12.68 -7.43
CA PRO A 199 0.75 -13.19 -6.37
C PRO A 199 2.24 -13.07 -6.69
N GLU A 200 2.63 -13.17 -7.96
CA GLU A 200 4.01 -12.97 -8.39
C GLU A 200 4.56 -11.56 -8.10
N SER A 201 3.70 -10.59 -7.71
CA SER A 201 4.13 -9.26 -7.24
C SER A 201 5.08 -9.37 -6.05
N ALA A 202 4.80 -10.28 -5.12
CA ALA A 202 5.64 -10.53 -3.96
C ALA A 202 7.05 -11.00 -4.34
N ASP A 203 7.16 -11.94 -5.27
CA ASP A 203 8.46 -12.43 -5.76
C ASP A 203 9.23 -11.36 -6.54
N ILE A 204 8.51 -10.54 -7.33
CA ILE A 204 9.11 -9.41 -8.06
C ILE A 204 9.72 -8.41 -7.07
N ILE A 205 9.01 -8.08 -5.99
CA ILE A 205 9.51 -7.17 -4.94
C ILE A 205 10.69 -7.83 -4.22
N TYR A 206 10.52 -9.06 -3.73
CA TYR A 206 11.55 -9.76 -2.97
C TYR A 206 12.88 -9.85 -3.73
N ASN A 207 12.82 -10.20 -5.02
CA ASN A 207 14.01 -10.33 -5.86
C ASN A 207 14.52 -8.98 -6.40
N GLY A 208 13.67 -7.95 -6.44
CA GLY A 208 14.00 -6.64 -7.01
C GLY A 208 14.65 -5.67 -6.03
N ILE A 209 14.31 -5.73 -4.73
CA ILE A 209 14.85 -4.82 -3.71
C ILE A 209 16.27 -5.22 -3.30
N SER A 210 17.10 -4.23 -2.97
CA SER A 210 18.48 -4.41 -2.53
C SER A 210 18.62 -4.67 -1.02
N THR A 211 17.52 -4.85 -0.30
CA THR A 211 17.50 -5.26 1.10
C THR A 211 18.22 -6.61 1.26
N PRO A 212 19.14 -6.79 2.25
CA PRO A 212 19.77 -8.07 2.54
C PRO A 212 18.75 -9.20 2.75
N ALA A 213 19.11 -10.42 2.37
CA ALA A 213 18.20 -11.57 2.41
C ALA A 213 17.72 -11.93 3.84
N ASP A 214 18.53 -11.67 4.84
CA ASP A 214 18.22 -11.85 6.27
C ASP A 214 17.35 -10.74 6.86
N GLN A 215 17.11 -9.66 6.10
CA GLN A 215 16.28 -8.52 6.49
C GLN A 215 15.02 -8.38 5.65
N LYS A 216 14.69 -9.36 4.82
CA LYS A 216 13.45 -9.38 4.05
C LYS A 216 12.80 -10.75 4.06
N ARG A 217 11.46 -10.77 4.13
CA ARG A 217 10.69 -12.00 4.08
C ARG A 217 9.33 -11.76 3.44
N ILE A 218 8.70 -12.85 2.99
CA ILE A 218 7.32 -12.86 2.50
C ILE A 218 6.46 -13.63 3.50
N ALA A 219 5.35 -13.04 3.91
CA ALA A 219 4.26 -13.69 4.63
C ALA A 219 3.13 -13.98 3.64
N TRP A 220 2.82 -15.25 3.43
CA TRP A 220 1.80 -15.70 2.51
C TRP A 220 0.49 -15.99 3.22
N PHE A 221 -0.62 -15.64 2.58
CA PHE A 221 -1.99 -16.00 2.94
C PHE A 221 -2.60 -16.87 1.85
N GLU A 222 -3.53 -17.76 2.21
CA GLU A 222 -4.04 -18.77 1.27
C GLU A 222 -5.48 -18.52 0.85
N LYS A 223 -6.28 -17.82 1.65
CA LYS A 223 -7.73 -17.74 1.49
C LYS A 223 -8.21 -16.35 1.15
N THR A 224 -7.68 -15.33 1.84
CA THR A 224 -8.13 -13.95 1.68
C THR A 224 -7.90 -13.46 0.25
N GLU A 225 -8.81 -12.68 -0.25
CA GLU A 225 -8.67 -11.91 -1.48
C GLU A 225 -7.89 -10.62 -1.24
N HIS A 226 -7.97 -9.67 -2.16
CA HIS A 226 -7.20 -8.42 -2.15
C HIS A 226 -7.41 -7.58 -0.89
N GLU A 227 -8.64 -7.50 -0.37
CA GLU A 227 -8.99 -6.71 0.82
C GLU A 227 -8.63 -7.43 2.14
N MET A 228 -7.40 -7.98 2.24
CA MET A 228 -6.96 -8.90 3.28
C MET A 228 -7.15 -8.41 4.73
N TYR A 229 -7.18 -7.09 4.97
CA TYR A 229 -7.41 -6.50 6.29
C TYR A 229 -8.90 -6.38 6.66
N ARG A 230 -9.79 -6.80 5.76
CA ARG A 230 -11.26 -6.76 5.92
C ARG A 230 -11.93 -8.09 5.57
N ASP A 231 -11.18 -9.05 5.02
CA ASP A 231 -11.64 -10.34 4.54
C ASP A 231 -11.48 -11.45 5.60
N CYS A 232 -11.68 -12.70 5.22
CA CYS A 232 -11.78 -13.88 6.07
C CYS A 232 -10.54 -14.18 6.94
N GLU A 233 -9.33 -13.69 6.56
CA GLU A 233 -8.10 -13.85 7.35
C GLU A 233 -7.63 -12.54 8.00
N ARG A 234 -8.49 -11.52 8.13
CA ARG A 234 -8.14 -10.17 8.60
C ARG A 234 -7.38 -10.13 9.93
N GLU A 235 -7.76 -10.94 10.90
CA GLU A 235 -7.12 -10.95 12.22
C GLU A 235 -5.66 -11.41 12.11
N ALA A 236 -5.40 -12.44 11.31
CA ALA A 236 -4.05 -12.93 11.04
C ALA A 236 -3.22 -11.92 10.22
N ALA A 237 -3.85 -11.27 9.24
CA ALA A 237 -3.19 -10.24 8.43
C ALA A 237 -2.79 -9.02 9.28
N ILE A 238 -3.69 -8.53 10.14
CA ILE A 238 -3.40 -7.45 11.10
C ILE A 238 -2.29 -7.88 12.07
N GLY A 239 -2.43 -9.08 12.65
CA GLY A 239 -1.42 -9.64 13.56
C GLY A 239 -0.03 -9.70 12.94
N THR A 240 0.07 -10.10 11.67
CA THR A 240 1.35 -10.18 10.94
C THR A 240 2.05 -8.81 10.85
N VAL A 241 1.30 -7.74 10.61
CA VAL A 241 1.84 -6.37 10.58
C VAL A 241 2.27 -5.91 11.97
N VAL A 242 1.41 -6.12 12.97
CA VAL A 242 1.68 -5.72 14.37
C VAL A 242 2.89 -6.45 14.94
N ASP A 243 3.03 -7.74 14.68
CA ASP A 243 4.17 -8.54 15.13
C ASP A 243 5.48 -8.07 14.47
N TYR A 244 5.44 -7.68 13.19
CA TYR A 244 6.59 -7.06 12.55
C TYR A 244 6.96 -5.72 13.19
N VAL A 245 5.98 -4.87 13.51
CA VAL A 245 6.22 -3.61 14.22
C VAL A 245 6.84 -3.88 15.60
N ARG A 246 6.33 -4.86 16.35
CA ARG A 246 6.92 -5.28 17.64
C ARG A 246 8.36 -5.74 17.48
N GLU A 247 8.63 -6.59 16.49
CA GLU A 247 9.97 -7.09 16.18
C GLU A 247 10.94 -5.92 15.91
N ARG A 248 10.51 -4.93 15.12
CA ARG A 248 11.34 -3.78 14.75
C ARG A 248 11.59 -2.81 15.91
N THR A 249 10.60 -2.65 16.79
CA THR A 249 10.66 -1.68 17.90
C THR A 249 11.13 -2.27 19.22
N GLY A 250 11.15 -3.61 19.36
CA GLY A 250 11.42 -4.30 20.62
C GLY A 250 10.30 -4.13 21.67
N LEU A 251 9.12 -3.65 21.27
CA LEU A 251 7.96 -3.51 22.15
C LEU A 251 7.20 -4.84 22.29
N THR A 252 6.56 -5.06 23.44
CA THR A 252 5.83 -6.30 23.77
C THR A 252 4.32 -6.03 23.82
#